data_b1242279877ee3bd7ca9fa07978fef3f
#
_entry.id   b1242279877ee3bd7ca9fa07978fef3f
#
_cell.length_a   1.000
_cell.length_b   1.000
_cell.length_c   1.000
_cell.angle_alpha   90.00
_cell.angle_beta   90.00
_cell.angle_gamma   90.00
#
_symmetry.space_group_name_H-M   'P 1'
#
loop_
_entity.id
_entity.type
_entity.pdbx_description
1 polymer ?
#
loop_
_entity_poly.entity_id
_entity_poly.type
_entity_poly.pdbx_seq_one_letter_code
_entity_poly.pdbx_strand_id
1 'polypeptide(L)'
;DLACESATALTRHFRMPKLSVRRGYQIIYYRDAESIEYFLSYIGAKKAAFDIFNAQMYREKSNEVNRKQNCDLANLSKTVNSSAQHREAISALMESGEIEKLPSELRRTAELRMQHDTMSLSELAAMEEPPISKSQVSKRLKKIYDFYIERTTETT
;
A
#
# COMPACT_ATOMS: atom_id res chain seq x y z
N ASP A 1 16.18 -16.02 -43.85
CA ASP A 1 16.82 -14.90 -43.14
C ASP A 1 17.55 -15.42 -41.90
N LEU A 2 18.88 -15.23 -41.85
CA LEU A 2 19.78 -15.78 -40.83
C LEU A 2 19.33 -15.48 -39.40
N ALA A 3 18.75 -14.30 -39.17
CA ALA A 3 18.26 -13.94 -37.84
C ALA A 3 17.01 -14.73 -37.44
N CYS A 4 16.09 -14.98 -38.37
CA CYS A 4 14.92 -15.81 -38.11
C CYS A 4 15.32 -17.27 -37.88
N GLU A 5 16.28 -17.79 -38.63
CA GLU A 5 16.80 -19.16 -38.48
C GLU A 5 17.50 -19.32 -37.12
N SER A 6 18.33 -18.33 -36.76
CA SER A 6 19.02 -18.30 -35.46
C SER A 6 18.04 -18.20 -34.29
N ALA A 7 17.02 -17.34 -34.40
CA ALA A 7 15.96 -17.23 -33.38
C ALA A 7 15.20 -18.54 -33.23
N THR A 8 14.86 -19.19 -34.37
CA THR A 8 14.19 -20.50 -34.35
C THR A 8 15.06 -21.59 -33.73
N ALA A 9 16.37 -21.60 -33.99
CA ALA A 9 17.31 -22.55 -33.39
C ALA A 9 17.37 -22.36 -31.87
N LEU A 10 17.36 -21.08 -31.38
CA LEU A 10 17.34 -20.77 -29.96
C LEU A 10 16.06 -21.24 -29.25
N THR A 11 14.91 -21.29 -29.95
CA THR A 11 13.65 -21.74 -29.33
C THR A 11 13.63 -23.23 -28.97
N ARG A 12 14.55 -24.01 -29.48
CA ARG A 12 14.67 -25.43 -29.09
C ARG A 12 15.12 -25.63 -27.64
N HIS A 13 15.82 -24.64 -27.08
CA HIS A 13 16.40 -24.73 -25.74
C HIS A 13 15.94 -23.59 -24.81
N PHE A 14 15.42 -22.49 -25.38
CA PHE A 14 15.09 -21.26 -24.66
C PHE A 14 13.68 -20.77 -25.05
N ARG A 15 13.17 -19.80 -24.29
CA ARG A 15 12.00 -19.01 -24.74
C ARG A 15 12.33 -18.33 -26.06
N MET A 16 11.32 -18.10 -26.88
CA MET A 16 11.48 -17.41 -28.17
C MET A 16 12.09 -16.00 -27.94
N PRO A 17 13.26 -15.70 -28.50
CA PRO A 17 13.86 -14.39 -28.39
C PRO A 17 13.05 -13.35 -29.18
N LYS A 18 13.25 -12.08 -28.86
CA LYS A 18 12.70 -10.99 -29.66
C LYS A 18 13.66 -10.61 -30.76
N LEU A 19 13.09 -10.22 -31.91
CA LEU A 19 13.83 -9.71 -33.04
C LEU A 19 13.59 -8.21 -33.17
N SER A 20 14.62 -7.46 -33.55
CA SER A 20 14.56 -6.04 -33.82
C SER A 20 15.57 -5.67 -34.91
N VAL A 21 15.34 -4.56 -35.59
CA VAL A 21 16.30 -3.99 -36.53
C VAL A 21 16.82 -2.66 -35.97
N ARG A 22 18.12 -2.50 -35.86
CA ARG A 22 18.75 -1.27 -35.37
C ARG A 22 19.94 -0.91 -36.27
N ARG A 23 19.93 0.27 -36.85
CA ARG A 23 20.98 0.76 -37.74
C ARG A 23 21.31 -0.21 -38.91
N GLY A 24 20.28 -0.88 -39.46
CA GLY A 24 20.44 -1.85 -40.54
C GLY A 24 20.87 -3.26 -40.08
N TYR A 25 21.13 -3.49 -38.78
CA TYR A 25 21.48 -4.80 -38.25
C TYR A 25 20.27 -5.47 -37.63
N GLN A 26 20.13 -6.75 -37.86
CA GLN A 26 19.17 -7.60 -37.16
C GLN A 26 19.71 -8.00 -35.79
N ILE A 27 18.91 -7.75 -34.75
CA ILE A 27 19.28 -7.99 -33.36
C ILE A 27 18.33 -9.04 -32.77
N ILE A 28 18.90 -10.08 -32.20
CA ILE A 28 18.19 -11.09 -31.40
C ILE A 28 18.45 -10.78 -29.93
N TYR A 29 17.38 -10.68 -29.10
CA TYR A 29 17.57 -10.30 -27.71
C TYR A 29 16.51 -10.91 -26.79
N TYR A 30 16.86 -11.04 -25.51
CA TYR A 30 15.95 -11.33 -24.39
C TYR A 30 15.77 -10.08 -23.52
N ARG A 31 14.59 -9.94 -22.90
CA ARG A 31 14.30 -8.83 -21.96
C ARG A 31 14.19 -9.29 -20.52
N ASP A 32 13.76 -10.51 -20.32
CA ASP A 32 13.60 -11.09 -19.00
C ASP A 32 14.95 -11.66 -18.53
N ALA A 33 15.23 -11.39 -17.26
CA ALA A 33 16.53 -11.77 -16.69
C ALA A 33 16.66 -13.28 -16.52
N GLU A 34 15.57 -14.01 -16.35
CA GLU A 34 15.56 -15.47 -16.27
C GLU A 34 16.08 -16.10 -17.59
N SER A 35 15.55 -15.62 -18.74
CA SER A 35 16.02 -16.08 -20.05
C SER A 35 17.49 -15.70 -20.33
N ILE A 36 17.93 -14.53 -19.87
CA ILE A 36 19.31 -14.08 -20.03
C ILE A 36 20.24 -14.92 -19.15
N GLU A 37 19.89 -15.15 -17.90
CA GLU A 37 20.67 -16.00 -16.97
C GLU A 37 20.82 -17.42 -17.52
N TYR A 38 19.72 -18.02 -17.98
CA TYR A 38 19.71 -19.37 -18.52
C TYR A 38 20.57 -19.46 -19.79
N PHE A 39 20.45 -18.48 -20.70
CA PHE A 39 21.29 -18.40 -21.90
C PHE A 39 22.78 -18.28 -21.56
N LEU A 40 23.14 -17.40 -20.62
CA LEU A 40 24.52 -17.21 -20.19
C LEU A 40 25.08 -18.47 -19.52
N SER A 41 24.28 -19.17 -18.75
CA SER A 41 24.66 -20.45 -18.12
C SER A 41 24.91 -21.51 -19.19
N TYR A 42 24.08 -21.58 -20.23
CA TYR A 42 24.20 -22.52 -21.32
C TYR A 42 25.48 -22.33 -22.15
N ILE A 43 25.86 -21.07 -22.46
CA ILE A 43 27.09 -20.77 -23.18
C ILE A 43 28.34 -20.83 -22.30
N GLY A 44 28.22 -21.21 -21.03
CA GLY A 44 29.33 -21.33 -20.09
C GLY A 44 29.78 -20.02 -19.44
N ALA A 45 29.06 -18.90 -19.66
CA ALA A 45 29.34 -17.60 -19.03
C ALA A 45 28.80 -17.55 -17.58
N LYS A 46 29.21 -18.50 -16.75
CA LYS A 46 28.68 -18.71 -15.38
C LYS A 46 28.77 -17.51 -14.48
N LYS A 47 29.88 -16.75 -14.57
CA LYS A 47 30.04 -15.53 -13.76
C LYS A 47 28.99 -14.49 -14.11
N ALA A 48 28.76 -14.22 -15.39
CA ALA A 48 27.76 -13.24 -15.84
C ALA A 48 26.33 -13.70 -15.47
N ALA A 49 26.01 -14.99 -15.58
CA ALA A 49 24.76 -15.54 -15.13
C ALA A 49 24.54 -15.32 -13.62
N PHE A 50 25.55 -15.59 -12.80
CA PHE A 50 25.52 -15.38 -11.36
C PHE A 50 25.34 -13.89 -10.98
N ASP A 51 26.01 -12.98 -11.70
CA ASP A 51 25.87 -11.54 -11.49
C ASP A 51 24.44 -11.05 -11.78
N ILE A 52 23.81 -11.58 -12.83
CA ILE A 52 22.41 -11.28 -13.15
C ILE A 52 21.46 -11.84 -12.07
N PHE A 53 21.65 -13.08 -11.66
CA PHE A 53 20.87 -13.70 -10.58
C PHE A 53 20.96 -12.85 -9.29
N ASN A 54 22.14 -12.48 -8.85
CA ASN A 54 22.31 -11.64 -7.67
C ASN A 54 21.62 -10.28 -7.84
N ALA A 55 21.75 -9.64 -9.01
CA ALA A 55 21.10 -8.36 -9.27
C ALA A 55 19.57 -8.46 -9.20
N GLN A 56 18.98 -9.59 -9.65
CA GLN A 56 17.55 -9.85 -9.49
C GLN A 56 17.15 -9.99 -8.02
N MET A 57 17.86 -10.84 -7.27
CA MET A 57 17.60 -11.06 -5.84
C MET A 57 17.65 -9.74 -5.05
N TYR A 58 18.64 -8.88 -5.32
CA TYR A 58 18.72 -7.56 -4.69
C TYR A 58 17.54 -6.65 -5.05
N ARG A 59 17.11 -6.65 -6.31
CA ARG A 59 15.96 -5.85 -6.77
C ARG A 59 14.65 -6.32 -6.14
N GLU A 60 14.41 -7.63 -6.09
CA GLU A 60 13.22 -8.21 -5.48
C GLU A 60 13.14 -7.87 -4.00
N LYS A 61 14.23 -8.06 -3.26
CA LYS A 61 14.32 -7.73 -1.84
C LYS A 61 14.11 -6.24 -1.57
N SER A 62 14.75 -5.38 -2.37
CA SER A 62 14.56 -3.93 -2.28
C SER A 62 13.12 -3.51 -2.57
N ASN A 63 12.50 -4.09 -3.60
CA ASN A 63 11.12 -3.83 -3.96
C ASN A 63 10.15 -4.29 -2.86
N GLU A 64 10.39 -5.44 -2.24
CA GLU A 64 9.59 -5.93 -1.11
C GLU A 64 9.64 -4.97 0.07
N VAL A 65 10.85 -4.55 0.47
CA VAL A 65 11.06 -3.58 1.55
C VAL A 65 10.36 -2.25 1.25
N ASN A 66 10.54 -1.72 0.04
CA ASN A 66 9.91 -0.46 -0.37
C ASN A 66 8.38 -0.55 -0.38
N ARG A 67 7.81 -1.67 -0.86
CA ARG A 67 6.35 -1.89 -0.83
C ARG A 67 5.82 -1.93 0.59
N LYS A 68 6.53 -2.61 1.50
CA LYS A 68 6.16 -2.66 2.92
C LYS A 68 6.20 -1.27 3.55
N GLN A 69 7.29 -0.54 3.38
CA GLN A 69 7.43 0.83 3.89
C GLN A 69 6.34 1.76 3.35
N ASN A 70 6.06 1.71 2.04
CA ASN A 70 5.00 2.53 1.44
C ASN A 70 3.62 2.19 2.00
N CYS A 71 3.35 0.90 2.24
CA CYS A 71 2.11 0.46 2.88
C CYS A 71 2.00 0.98 4.31
N ASP A 72 3.07 0.87 5.10
CA ASP A 72 3.10 1.31 6.49
C ASP A 72 2.92 2.83 6.59
N LEU A 73 3.61 3.60 5.75
CA LEU A 73 3.47 5.06 5.65
C LEU A 73 2.06 5.49 5.24
N ALA A 74 1.46 4.82 4.25
CA ALA A 74 0.10 5.10 3.81
C ALA A 74 -0.93 4.81 4.92
N ASN A 75 -0.74 3.72 5.67
CA ASN A 75 -1.60 3.38 6.80
C ASN A 75 -1.45 4.37 7.95
N LEU A 76 -0.22 4.78 8.26
CA LEU A 76 0.05 5.80 9.29
C LEU A 76 -0.59 7.13 8.90
N SER A 77 -0.39 7.60 7.67
CA SER A 77 -0.98 8.85 7.16
C SER A 77 -2.51 8.83 7.24
N LYS A 78 -3.15 7.73 6.83
CA LYS A 78 -4.62 7.59 6.97
C LYS A 78 -5.08 7.64 8.42
N THR A 79 -4.34 7.01 9.33
CA THR A 79 -4.67 7.00 10.76
C THR A 79 -4.56 8.40 11.35
N VAL A 80 -3.49 9.13 11.05
CA VAL A 80 -3.26 10.50 11.52
C VAL A 80 -4.33 11.45 10.99
N ASN A 81 -4.60 11.43 9.67
CA ASN A 81 -5.60 12.29 9.04
C ASN A 81 -7.01 12.02 9.58
N SER A 82 -7.41 10.75 9.70
CA SER A 82 -8.71 10.40 10.27
C SER A 82 -8.82 10.82 11.73
N SER A 83 -7.75 10.67 12.52
CA SER A 83 -7.74 11.09 13.91
C SER A 83 -7.92 12.61 14.03
N ALA A 84 -7.21 13.39 13.21
CA ALA A 84 -7.34 14.84 13.18
C ALA A 84 -8.76 15.29 12.83
N GLN A 85 -9.35 14.71 11.78
CA GLN A 85 -10.74 15.01 11.38
C GLN A 85 -11.77 14.68 12.49
N HIS A 86 -11.63 13.51 13.13
CA HIS A 86 -12.50 13.14 14.23
C HIS A 86 -12.39 14.10 15.40
N ARG A 87 -11.18 14.52 15.75
CA ARG A 87 -10.94 15.47 16.86
C ARG A 87 -11.51 16.85 16.56
N GLU A 88 -11.32 17.35 15.36
CA GLU A 88 -11.88 18.62 14.91
C GLU A 88 -13.42 18.62 15.03
N ALA A 89 -14.06 17.59 14.50
CA ALA A 89 -15.51 17.42 14.59
C ALA A 89 -15.99 17.34 16.05
N ILE A 90 -15.31 16.54 16.89
CA ILE A 90 -15.67 16.39 18.31
C ILE A 90 -15.48 17.71 19.06
N SER A 91 -14.37 18.43 18.84
CA SER A 91 -14.10 19.72 19.48
C SER A 91 -15.22 20.72 19.15
N ALA A 92 -15.57 20.85 17.88
CA ALA A 92 -16.64 21.73 17.44
C ALA A 92 -18.01 21.36 18.07
N LEU A 93 -18.34 20.07 18.18
CA LEU A 93 -19.55 19.60 18.84
C LEU A 93 -19.53 19.86 20.36
N MET A 94 -18.37 19.80 21.00
CA MET A 94 -18.22 20.17 22.41
C MET A 94 -18.38 21.66 22.63
N GLU A 95 -17.75 22.49 21.80
CA GLU A 95 -17.83 23.96 21.89
C GLU A 95 -19.26 24.49 21.67
N SER A 96 -20.01 23.86 20.75
CA SER A 96 -21.40 24.21 20.48
C SER A 96 -22.41 23.60 21.47
N GLY A 97 -21.98 22.68 22.35
CA GLY A 97 -22.85 21.92 23.23
C GLY A 97 -23.70 20.85 22.53
N GLU A 98 -23.56 20.70 21.22
CA GLU A 98 -24.31 19.71 20.42
C GLU A 98 -23.92 18.27 20.74
N ILE A 99 -22.77 18.05 21.36
CA ILE A 99 -22.32 16.71 21.79
C ILE A 99 -23.29 16.04 22.77
N GLU A 100 -24.02 16.84 23.55
CA GLU A 100 -25.02 16.34 24.51
C GLU A 100 -26.24 15.69 23.85
N LYS A 101 -26.48 15.99 22.56
CA LYS A 101 -27.56 15.38 21.77
C LYS A 101 -27.19 13.98 21.24
N LEU A 102 -25.92 13.62 21.33
CA LEU A 102 -25.46 12.30 20.91
C LEU A 102 -25.81 11.23 21.98
N PRO A 103 -26.10 10.00 21.55
CA PRO A 103 -26.22 8.85 22.46
C PRO A 103 -24.99 8.70 23.37
N SER A 104 -25.20 8.24 24.59
CA SER A 104 -24.15 8.08 25.60
C SER A 104 -22.94 7.28 25.11
N GLU A 105 -23.20 6.24 24.32
CA GLU A 105 -22.13 5.43 23.71
C GLU A 105 -21.24 6.22 22.74
N LEU A 106 -21.82 7.15 21.97
CA LEU A 106 -21.06 7.99 21.03
C LEU A 106 -20.28 9.07 21.79
N ARG A 107 -20.88 9.65 22.84
CA ARG A 107 -20.18 10.63 23.70
C ARG A 107 -18.96 10.01 24.36
N ARG A 108 -19.10 8.80 24.93
CA ARG A 108 -17.96 8.09 25.51
C ARG A 108 -16.84 7.83 24.50
N THR A 109 -17.19 7.37 23.29
CA THR A 109 -16.19 7.16 22.25
C THR A 109 -15.52 8.48 21.83
N ALA A 110 -16.28 9.60 21.80
CA ALA A 110 -15.72 10.93 21.54
C ALA A 110 -14.72 11.37 22.62
N GLU A 111 -15.09 11.21 23.90
CA GLU A 111 -14.21 11.52 25.03
C GLU A 111 -12.91 10.73 24.99
N LEU A 112 -12.98 9.40 24.77
CA LEU A 112 -11.80 8.55 24.62
C LEU A 112 -10.90 9.01 23.46
N ARG A 113 -11.45 9.41 22.33
CA ARG A 113 -10.68 9.93 21.21
C ARG A 113 -10.02 11.25 21.51
N MET A 114 -10.64 12.13 22.27
CA MET A 114 -10.06 13.42 22.69
C MET A 114 -8.93 13.22 23.72
N GLN A 115 -9.09 12.28 24.65
CA GLN A 115 -8.07 11.98 25.66
C GLN A 115 -6.85 11.25 25.07
N HIS A 116 -7.06 10.45 24.01
CA HIS A 116 -6.06 9.56 23.41
C HIS A 116 -5.94 9.79 21.90
N ASP A 117 -5.36 10.91 21.52
CA ASP A 117 -5.28 11.39 20.14
C ASP A 117 -4.41 10.54 19.21
N THR A 118 -3.38 9.91 19.74
CA THR A 118 -2.41 9.10 19.01
C THR A 118 -2.75 7.61 18.96
N MET A 119 -3.71 7.15 19.79
CA MET A 119 -4.08 5.74 19.84
C MET A 119 -4.78 5.27 18.57
N SER A 120 -4.47 4.04 18.19
CA SER A 120 -5.17 3.33 17.12
C SER A 120 -6.62 3.02 17.51
N LEU A 121 -7.48 2.78 16.51
CA LEU A 121 -8.86 2.38 16.78
C LEU A 121 -8.97 1.05 17.56
N SER A 122 -7.96 0.18 17.47
CA SER A 122 -7.93 -1.08 18.21
C SER A 122 -7.65 -0.85 19.68
N GLU A 123 -6.76 0.06 20.00
CA GLU A 123 -6.46 0.44 21.39
C GLU A 123 -7.64 1.16 22.02
N LEU A 124 -8.28 2.10 21.32
CA LEU A 124 -9.51 2.74 21.78
C LEU A 124 -10.64 1.74 22.04
N ALA A 125 -10.77 0.73 21.18
CA ALA A 125 -11.78 -0.32 21.33
C ALA A 125 -11.60 -1.14 22.63
N ALA A 126 -10.34 -1.37 23.02
CA ALA A 126 -10.01 -2.06 24.25
C ALA A 126 -10.29 -1.21 25.51
N MET A 127 -10.31 0.12 25.39
CA MET A 127 -10.57 1.05 26.51
C MET A 127 -12.07 1.33 26.73
N GLU A 128 -12.91 0.93 25.80
CA GLU A 128 -14.38 0.99 26.00
C GLU A 128 -14.83 0.00 27.10
N GLU A 129 -15.92 0.34 27.78
CA GLU A 129 -16.51 -0.52 28.82
C GLU A 129 -18.00 -0.76 28.54
N PRO A 130 -18.35 -1.99 28.17
CA PRO A 130 -17.47 -3.14 27.90
C PRO A 130 -16.62 -2.94 26.64
N PRO A 131 -15.46 -3.64 26.52
CA PRO A 131 -14.63 -3.56 25.33
C PRO A 131 -15.38 -3.92 24.06
N ILE A 132 -15.16 -3.18 22.97
CA ILE A 132 -15.85 -3.35 21.71
C ILE A 132 -14.86 -3.66 20.57
N SER A 133 -15.36 -3.97 19.37
CA SER A 133 -14.51 -4.22 18.21
C SER A 133 -14.01 -2.91 17.59
N LYS A 134 -12.82 -2.97 16.93
CA LYS A 134 -12.30 -1.87 16.11
C LYS A 134 -13.34 -1.34 15.11
N SER A 135 -14.13 -2.25 14.50
CA SER A 135 -15.17 -1.88 13.55
C SER A 135 -16.29 -1.07 14.21
N GLN A 136 -16.63 -1.36 15.45
CA GLN A 136 -17.65 -0.61 16.20
C GLN A 136 -17.14 0.80 16.54
N VAL A 137 -15.90 0.95 17.01
CA VAL A 137 -15.30 2.28 17.21
C VAL A 137 -15.29 3.09 15.93
N SER A 138 -14.86 2.49 14.82
CA SER A 138 -14.87 3.15 13.50
C SER A 138 -16.27 3.63 13.10
N LYS A 139 -17.30 2.79 13.28
CA LYS A 139 -18.70 3.16 13.00
C LYS A 139 -19.20 4.27 13.91
N ARG A 140 -18.83 4.25 15.20
CA ARG A 140 -19.22 5.30 16.15
C ARG A 140 -18.57 6.64 15.80
N LEU A 141 -17.26 6.67 15.52
CA LEU A 141 -16.56 7.88 15.10
C LEU A 141 -17.10 8.44 13.77
N LYS A 142 -17.44 7.56 12.83
CA LYS A 142 -18.10 7.98 11.59
C LYS A 142 -19.46 8.63 11.86
N LYS A 143 -20.31 8.06 12.71
CA LYS A 143 -21.60 8.66 13.08
C LYS A 143 -21.46 10.02 13.76
N ILE A 144 -20.42 10.20 14.60
CA ILE A 144 -20.13 11.49 15.23
C ILE A 144 -19.76 12.52 14.16
N TYR A 145 -18.90 12.12 13.20
CA TYR A 145 -18.48 12.97 12.10
C TYR A 145 -19.65 13.33 11.17
N ASP A 146 -20.48 12.36 10.79
CA ASP A 146 -21.66 12.58 9.97
C ASP A 146 -22.62 13.56 10.65
N PHE A 147 -22.85 13.43 11.97
CA PHE A 147 -23.67 14.35 12.76
C PHE A 147 -23.07 15.78 12.77
N TYR A 148 -21.76 15.92 12.90
CA TYR A 148 -21.10 17.21 12.80
C TYR A 148 -21.32 17.86 11.43
N ILE A 149 -21.18 17.14 10.35
CA ILE A 149 -21.40 17.65 8.99
C ILE A 149 -22.85 18.12 8.80
N GLU A 150 -23.84 17.33 9.24
CA GLU A 150 -25.26 17.70 9.17
C GLU A 150 -25.51 19.05 9.88
N ARG A 151 -24.96 19.25 11.06
CA ARG A 151 -25.12 20.50 11.83
C ARG A 151 -24.42 21.68 11.17
N THR A 152 -23.26 21.48 10.59
CA THR A 152 -22.53 22.55 9.90
C THR A 152 -23.25 22.99 8.63
N THR A 153 -23.93 22.09 7.93
CA THR A 153 -24.71 22.41 6.72
C THR A 153 -26.05 23.05 7.01
N GLU A 154 -26.66 22.81 8.18
CA GLU A 154 -27.91 23.48 8.59
C GLU A 154 -27.71 24.94 9.06
N THR A 155 -26.47 25.34 9.38
CA THR A 155 -26.15 26.68 9.93
C THR A 155 -25.66 27.66 8.84
N THR A 156 -25.52 27.22 7.57
CA THR A 156 -25.11 28.05 6.43
C THR A 156 -26.28 28.38 5.54
#